data_32ca44ed0c2f9b6cd5723e738f3bc3e4
#
_entry.id   32ca44ed0c2f9b6cd5723e738f3bc3e4
#
_cell.length_a   1.000
_cell.length_b   1.000
_cell.length_c   1.000
_cell.angle_alpha   90.00
_cell.angle_beta   90.00
_cell.angle_gamma   90.00
#
_symmetry.space_group_name_H-M   'P 1'
#
loop_
_entity.id
_entity.type
_entity.pdbx_description
1 polymer ?
#
loop_
_entity_poly.entity_id
_entity_poly.type
_entity_poly.pdbx_seq_one_letter_code
_entity_poly.pdbx_strand_id
1 'polypeptide(L)'
;MALKRLLVFSGLTAGLGACASAPEPMLYTLAPHSADAGRRTESATLIGLSEITLPSYARNPQITTATSPYRISEDDDHRWASPPSEAISDRLSAILETKVGADVLLRPYPSGVRPDLRLTISFTRLLRSENGGAELAGQYVITGLDGDVFIDRFDIFVPSDAPGYVGYMAAVSSGLDRLGGVIARQMDASGT
;
A
#
# COMPACT_ATOMS: atom_id res chain seq x y z
N MET A 1 68.09 -35.13 43.92
CA MET A 1 66.69 -35.40 43.63
C MET A 1 65.96 -34.07 43.40
N ALA A 2 65.74 -33.71 42.15
CA ALA A 2 65.14 -32.41 41.78
C ALA A 2 63.74 -32.65 41.21
N LEU A 3 62.72 -32.14 41.91
CA LEU A 3 61.30 -32.28 41.58
C LEU A 3 60.93 -31.08 40.65
N LYS A 4 60.77 -31.35 39.33
CA LYS A 4 60.26 -30.35 38.37
C LYS A 4 58.74 -30.19 38.51
N ARG A 5 58.27 -29.03 38.94
CA ARG A 5 56.88 -28.60 38.92
C ARG A 5 56.51 -28.16 37.51
N LEU A 6 55.61 -28.89 36.90
CA LEU A 6 54.99 -28.56 35.59
C LEU A 6 53.81 -27.61 35.82
N LEU A 7 53.94 -26.33 35.40
CA LEU A 7 52.85 -25.35 35.41
C LEU A 7 52.02 -25.54 34.14
N VAL A 8 50.80 -26.00 34.28
CA VAL A 8 49.78 -26.04 33.22
C VAL A 8 49.14 -24.66 33.13
N PHE A 9 49.41 -23.94 32.06
CA PHE A 9 48.74 -22.69 31.73
C PHE A 9 47.43 -23.01 31.00
N SER A 10 46.30 -22.90 31.69
CA SER A 10 44.97 -23.05 31.11
C SER A 10 44.58 -21.74 30.44
N GLY A 11 44.72 -21.67 29.11
CA GLY A 11 44.31 -20.50 28.31
C GLY A 11 42.79 -20.44 28.19
N LEU A 12 42.19 -19.49 28.90
CA LEU A 12 40.74 -19.14 28.77
C LEU A 12 40.56 -18.28 27.51
N THR A 13 40.19 -18.89 26.40
CA THR A 13 39.79 -18.20 25.16
C THR A 13 38.40 -17.61 25.37
N ALA A 14 38.33 -16.31 25.67
CA ALA A 14 37.09 -15.53 25.63
C ALA A 14 36.63 -15.40 24.15
N GLY A 15 35.60 -16.15 23.78
CA GLY A 15 34.91 -16.00 22.50
C GLY A 15 34.16 -14.67 22.49
N LEU A 16 34.67 -13.68 21.76
CA LEU A 16 33.90 -12.48 21.35
C LEU A 16 32.79 -12.93 20.40
N GLY A 17 31.58 -13.07 20.92
CA GLY A 17 30.36 -13.20 20.11
C GLY A 17 30.19 -11.91 19.32
N ALA A 18 30.55 -11.92 18.03
CA ALA A 18 30.17 -10.85 17.12
C ALA A 18 28.64 -10.87 17.00
N CYS A 19 27.96 -9.92 17.63
CA CYS A 19 26.56 -9.60 17.33
C CYS A 19 26.56 -9.07 15.88
N ALA A 20 26.34 -9.94 14.90
CA ALA A 20 26.03 -9.53 13.54
C ALA A 20 24.66 -8.82 13.62
N SER A 21 24.65 -7.49 13.55
CA SER A 21 23.41 -6.75 13.33
C SER A 21 22.80 -7.20 12.01
N ALA A 22 21.52 -7.61 12.03
CA ALA A 22 20.80 -7.87 10.79
C ALA A 22 20.80 -6.59 9.94
N PRO A 23 20.94 -6.68 8.62
CA PRO A 23 20.86 -5.51 7.74
C PRO A 23 19.51 -4.81 7.92
N GLU A 24 19.52 -3.47 7.87
CA GLU A 24 18.29 -2.70 7.93
C GLU A 24 17.45 -2.95 6.66
N PRO A 25 16.13 -3.17 6.79
CA PRO A 25 15.28 -3.38 5.65
C PRO A 25 15.17 -2.11 4.78
N MET A 26 15.06 -2.30 3.48
CA MET A 26 14.77 -1.23 2.52
C MET A 26 13.29 -0.86 2.59
N LEU A 27 13.00 0.43 2.75
CA LEU A 27 11.65 0.95 2.88
C LEU A 27 11.20 1.59 1.57
N TYR A 28 9.94 1.31 1.18
CA TYR A 28 9.34 1.77 -0.06
C TYR A 28 8.03 2.52 0.22
N THR A 29 7.78 3.56 -0.55
CA THR A 29 6.53 4.31 -0.55
C THR A 29 6.00 4.48 -1.96
N LEU A 30 4.70 4.74 -2.09
CA LEU A 30 4.12 5.14 -3.37
C LEU A 30 4.61 6.55 -3.73
N ALA A 31 4.89 6.77 -5.01
CA ALA A 31 5.19 8.11 -5.48
C ALA A 31 4.00 9.04 -5.16
N PRO A 32 4.26 10.26 -4.67
CA PRO A 32 3.18 11.21 -4.45
C PRO A 32 2.46 11.45 -5.78
N HIS A 33 1.13 11.43 -5.77
CA HIS A 33 0.38 11.90 -6.92
C HIS A 33 0.59 13.42 -6.96
N SER A 34 1.16 13.93 -8.05
CA SER A 34 1.24 15.37 -8.26
C SER A 34 -0.17 15.87 -8.53
N ALA A 35 -0.94 16.12 -7.47
CA ALA A 35 -2.06 17.01 -7.58
C ALA A 35 -1.44 18.35 -8.01
N ASP A 36 -1.77 18.79 -9.21
CA ASP A 36 -1.55 20.18 -9.55
C ASP A 36 -2.22 20.96 -8.42
N ALA A 37 -1.44 21.66 -7.61
CA ALA A 37 -1.94 22.51 -6.54
C ALA A 37 -2.63 23.76 -7.13
N GLY A 38 -3.32 23.55 -8.26
CA GLY A 38 -4.20 24.48 -8.92
C GLY A 38 -5.28 24.86 -7.92
N ARG A 39 -5.45 26.17 -7.77
CA ARG A 39 -6.47 26.86 -6.96
C ARG A 39 -7.69 25.97 -6.78
N ARG A 40 -7.88 25.40 -5.56
CA ARG A 40 -9.13 24.73 -5.19
C ARG A 40 -10.27 25.70 -5.46
N THR A 41 -11.04 25.42 -6.47
CA THR A 41 -12.40 25.94 -6.55
C THR A 41 -13.14 25.20 -5.45
N GLU A 42 -13.90 25.90 -4.60
CA GLU A 42 -14.75 25.23 -3.60
C GLU A 42 -15.55 24.17 -4.35
N SER A 43 -15.22 22.90 -4.10
CA SER A 43 -15.95 21.81 -4.71
C SER A 43 -17.31 21.70 -4.05
N ALA A 44 -18.35 21.60 -4.89
CA ALA A 44 -19.69 21.37 -4.38
C ALA A 44 -19.87 19.94 -3.81
N THR A 45 -18.99 19.00 -4.16
CA THR A 45 -19.11 17.58 -3.79
C THR A 45 -18.01 17.17 -2.82
N LEU A 46 -18.42 16.51 -1.73
CA LEU A 46 -17.54 15.96 -0.71
C LEU A 46 -17.57 14.44 -0.75
N ILE A 47 -16.42 13.81 -1.00
CA ILE A 47 -16.26 12.36 -1.01
C ILE A 47 -15.67 11.90 0.32
N GLY A 48 -16.32 10.98 1.00
CA GLY A 48 -15.78 10.31 2.18
C GLY A 48 -15.13 8.98 1.80
N LEU A 49 -13.80 8.90 1.82
CA LEU A 49 -13.10 7.64 1.65
C LEU A 49 -13.04 6.89 2.97
N SER A 50 -13.61 5.68 2.98
CA SER A 50 -13.51 4.76 4.12
C SER A 50 -12.12 4.13 4.18
N GLU A 51 -11.79 3.51 5.31
CA GLU A 51 -10.56 2.74 5.44
C GLU A 51 -10.45 1.68 4.33
N ILE A 52 -9.27 1.59 3.71
CA ILE A 52 -8.97 0.58 2.69
C ILE A 52 -8.79 -0.78 3.37
N THR A 53 -9.60 -1.75 2.98
CA THR A 53 -9.47 -3.12 3.46
C THR A 53 -8.53 -3.91 2.56
N LEU A 54 -7.53 -4.56 3.17
CA LEU A 54 -6.54 -5.39 2.48
C LEU A 54 -6.65 -6.85 2.93
N PRO A 55 -6.28 -7.82 2.08
CA PRO A 55 -6.13 -9.21 2.49
C PRO A 55 -5.04 -9.32 3.58
N SER A 56 -5.15 -10.33 4.44
CA SER A 56 -4.29 -10.45 5.64
C SER A 56 -2.79 -10.38 5.34
N TYR A 57 -2.34 -11.02 4.28
CA TYR A 57 -0.94 -11.03 3.86
C TYR A 57 -0.43 -9.66 3.38
N ALA A 58 -1.32 -8.78 2.91
CA ALA A 58 -0.95 -7.44 2.43
C ALA A 58 -1.12 -6.34 3.49
N ARG A 59 -1.52 -6.70 4.72
CA ARG A 59 -1.59 -5.75 5.85
C ARG A 59 -0.27 -5.57 6.57
N ASN A 60 0.62 -6.54 6.42
CA ASN A 60 1.96 -6.49 6.99
C ASN A 60 2.85 -5.51 6.23
N PRO A 61 3.90 -4.96 6.87
CA PRO A 61 4.84 -4.08 6.16
C PRO A 61 5.67 -4.80 5.09
N GLN A 62 5.83 -6.11 5.16
CA GLN A 62 6.58 -6.88 4.17
C GLN A 62 5.90 -6.86 2.81
N ILE A 63 6.69 -6.73 1.76
CA ILE A 63 6.16 -6.82 0.40
C ILE A 63 5.95 -8.29 0.06
N THR A 64 4.72 -8.63 -0.30
CA THR A 64 4.32 -9.99 -0.67
C THR A 64 4.46 -10.21 -2.17
N THR A 65 5.14 -11.29 -2.55
CA THR A 65 5.36 -11.69 -3.95
C THR A 65 4.70 -13.04 -4.22
N ALA A 66 3.96 -13.15 -5.32
CA ALA A 66 3.51 -14.44 -5.85
C ALA A 66 4.73 -15.19 -6.43
N THR A 67 4.99 -16.39 -5.95
CA THR A 67 6.07 -17.27 -6.42
C THR A 67 5.54 -18.45 -7.23
N SER A 68 4.23 -18.66 -7.22
CA SER A 68 3.48 -19.58 -8.08
C SER A 68 1.98 -19.27 -7.93
N PRO A 69 1.10 -19.90 -8.74
CA PRO A 69 -0.36 -19.67 -8.64
C PRO A 69 -0.96 -19.91 -7.25
N TYR A 70 -0.28 -20.69 -6.39
CA TYR A 70 -0.78 -21.08 -5.07
C TYR A 70 0.17 -20.74 -3.92
N ARG A 71 1.24 -20.01 -4.21
CA ARG A 71 2.28 -19.70 -3.21
C ARG A 71 2.71 -18.25 -3.26
N ILE A 72 2.72 -17.64 -2.10
CA ILE A 72 3.24 -16.29 -1.88
C ILE A 72 4.44 -16.35 -0.93
N SER A 73 5.31 -15.36 -1.00
CA SER A 73 6.44 -15.15 -0.10
C SER A 73 6.44 -13.71 0.38
N GLU A 74 6.64 -13.51 1.66
CA GLU A 74 6.89 -12.20 2.26
C GLU A 74 8.40 -11.95 2.27
N ASP A 75 8.81 -10.71 2.04
CA ASP A 75 10.20 -10.30 1.99
C ASP A 75 10.54 -9.46 3.23
N ASP A 76 11.44 -9.98 4.06
CA ASP A 76 11.82 -9.31 5.31
C ASP A 76 12.76 -8.12 5.09
N ASP A 77 13.49 -8.10 3.97
CA ASP A 77 14.44 -7.05 3.63
C ASP A 77 13.79 -5.89 2.84
N HIS A 78 12.56 -6.08 2.32
CA HIS A 78 11.85 -5.11 1.50
C HIS A 78 10.45 -4.85 2.08
N ARG A 79 10.21 -3.63 2.56
CA ARG A 79 9.01 -3.28 3.31
C ARG A 79 8.37 -1.97 2.85
N TRP A 80 7.09 -1.86 3.06
CA TRP A 80 6.39 -0.59 2.99
C TRP A 80 6.88 0.35 4.10
N ALA A 81 7.08 1.63 3.78
CA ALA A 81 7.50 2.67 4.73
C ALA A 81 6.38 3.08 5.71
N SER A 82 5.12 2.89 5.32
CA SER A 82 3.92 3.09 6.12
C SER A 82 2.96 1.91 5.89
N PRO A 83 1.91 1.73 6.71
CA PRO A 83 0.88 0.73 6.43
C PRO A 83 0.37 0.84 4.99
N PRO A 84 0.33 -0.27 4.22
CA PRO A 84 -0.08 -0.22 2.82
C PRO A 84 -1.47 0.39 2.59
N SER A 85 -2.42 0.18 3.52
CA SER A 85 -3.74 0.79 3.46
C SER A 85 -3.70 2.31 3.53
N GLU A 86 -2.83 2.90 4.34
CA GLU A 86 -2.64 4.34 4.45
C GLU A 86 -2.03 4.90 3.15
N ALA A 87 -0.94 4.31 2.67
CA ALA A 87 -0.29 4.73 1.43
C ALA A 87 -1.25 4.69 0.22
N ILE A 88 -2.12 3.67 0.16
CA ILE A 88 -3.13 3.54 -0.88
C ILE A 88 -4.24 4.60 -0.70
N SER A 89 -4.68 4.85 0.53
CA SER A 89 -5.71 5.85 0.83
C SER A 89 -5.24 7.24 0.42
N ASP A 90 -4.02 7.62 0.80
CA ASP A 90 -3.45 8.92 0.48
C ASP A 90 -3.34 9.13 -1.04
N ARG A 91 -2.84 8.11 -1.76
CA ARG A 91 -2.74 8.19 -3.21
C ARG A 91 -4.09 8.25 -3.89
N LEU A 92 -5.05 7.40 -3.51
CA LEU A 92 -6.39 7.40 -4.11
C LEU A 92 -7.14 8.70 -3.83
N SER A 93 -6.99 9.29 -2.65
CA SER A 93 -7.56 10.61 -2.35
C SER A 93 -7.08 11.66 -3.34
N ALA A 94 -5.75 11.77 -3.53
CA ALA A 94 -5.16 12.74 -4.45
C ALA A 94 -5.58 12.50 -5.92
N ILE A 95 -5.73 11.22 -6.33
CA ILE A 95 -6.22 10.87 -7.67
C ILE A 95 -7.68 11.31 -7.85
N LEU A 96 -8.54 11.03 -6.87
CA LEU A 96 -9.96 11.38 -6.92
C LEU A 96 -10.16 12.90 -6.87
N GLU A 97 -9.45 13.61 -6.00
CA GLU A 97 -9.45 15.07 -5.96
C GLU A 97 -9.12 15.67 -7.33
N THR A 98 -8.13 15.11 -8.01
CA THR A 98 -7.71 15.61 -9.33
C THR A 98 -8.71 15.24 -10.43
N LYS A 99 -9.26 14.01 -10.41
CA LYS A 99 -10.08 13.50 -11.52
C LYS A 99 -11.55 13.89 -11.42
N VAL A 100 -12.10 13.95 -10.21
CA VAL A 100 -13.51 14.32 -9.96
C VAL A 100 -13.62 15.82 -9.71
N GLY A 101 -12.54 16.47 -9.27
CA GLY A 101 -12.59 17.86 -8.82
C GLY A 101 -13.35 18.04 -7.50
N ALA A 102 -13.48 16.98 -6.71
CA ALA A 102 -14.17 16.93 -5.43
C ALA A 102 -13.17 16.96 -4.27
N ASP A 103 -13.60 17.42 -3.10
CA ASP A 103 -12.81 17.28 -1.89
C ASP A 103 -12.94 15.85 -1.35
N VAL A 104 -11.83 15.23 -0.93
CA VAL A 104 -11.81 13.88 -0.37
C VAL A 104 -11.44 13.90 1.10
N LEU A 105 -12.32 13.37 1.95
CA LEU A 105 -12.04 13.18 3.38
C LEU A 105 -11.73 11.72 3.70
N LEU A 106 -10.63 11.52 4.42
CA LEU A 106 -10.29 10.23 5.02
C LEU A 106 -10.98 10.06 6.38
N ARG A 107 -11.38 8.84 6.71
CA ARG A 107 -11.90 8.53 8.07
C ARG A 107 -10.79 8.58 9.13
N PRO A 108 -11.10 8.99 10.38
CA PRO A 108 -12.40 9.48 10.86
C PRO A 108 -12.73 10.90 10.36
N TYR A 109 -13.99 11.13 9.96
CA TYR A 109 -14.42 12.46 9.52
C TYR A 109 -14.57 13.43 10.71
N PRO A 110 -14.36 14.74 10.51
CA PRO A 110 -14.64 15.74 11.53
C PRO A 110 -16.10 15.68 11.99
N SER A 111 -16.34 16.02 13.26
CA SER A 111 -17.68 16.00 13.85
C SER A 111 -18.63 16.91 13.07
N GLY A 112 -19.80 16.40 12.72
CA GLY A 112 -20.83 17.14 11.96
C GLY A 112 -20.64 17.16 10.45
N VAL A 113 -19.53 16.64 9.92
CA VAL A 113 -19.30 16.54 8.47
C VAL A 113 -19.92 15.26 7.93
N ARG A 114 -20.75 15.42 6.88
CA ARG A 114 -21.37 14.31 6.15
C ARG A 114 -20.95 14.39 4.69
N PRO A 115 -20.16 13.43 4.20
CA PRO A 115 -19.82 13.35 2.78
C PRO A 115 -21.07 13.10 1.93
N ASP A 116 -21.13 13.71 0.74
CA ASP A 116 -22.17 13.49 -0.26
C ASP A 116 -22.11 12.09 -0.85
N LEU A 117 -20.89 11.61 -1.10
CA LEU A 117 -20.61 10.26 -1.55
C LEU A 117 -19.69 9.56 -0.55
N ARG A 118 -19.95 8.30 -0.31
CA ARG A 118 -19.06 7.45 0.50
C ARG A 118 -18.46 6.36 -0.38
N LEU A 119 -17.14 6.30 -0.44
CA LEU A 119 -16.39 5.29 -1.15
C LEU A 119 -15.78 4.28 -0.17
N THR A 120 -16.05 3.02 -0.38
CA THR A 120 -15.44 1.90 0.35
C THR A 120 -14.73 0.99 -0.64
N ILE A 121 -13.47 0.63 -0.38
CA ILE A 121 -12.69 -0.24 -1.26
C ILE A 121 -12.14 -1.40 -0.46
N SER A 122 -12.33 -2.62 -1.00
CA SER A 122 -11.84 -3.85 -0.41
C SER A 122 -11.01 -4.60 -1.44
N PHE A 123 -9.72 -4.70 -1.18
CA PHE A 123 -8.82 -5.50 -2.00
C PHE A 123 -8.91 -6.98 -1.59
N THR A 124 -9.03 -7.84 -2.57
CA THR A 124 -8.89 -9.30 -2.42
C THR A 124 -7.50 -9.76 -2.86
N ARG A 125 -6.79 -8.93 -3.66
CA ARG A 125 -5.42 -9.17 -4.10
C ARG A 125 -4.64 -7.85 -4.17
N LEU A 126 -3.49 -7.85 -3.53
CA LEU A 126 -2.48 -6.80 -3.63
C LEU A 126 -1.14 -7.48 -3.41
N LEU A 127 -0.42 -7.75 -4.50
CA LEU A 127 0.88 -8.42 -4.43
C LEU A 127 1.75 -8.13 -5.64
N ARG A 128 3.03 -8.39 -5.50
CA ARG A 128 3.99 -8.39 -6.58
C ARG A 128 3.88 -9.70 -7.36
N SER A 129 3.76 -9.64 -8.67
CA SER A 129 3.81 -10.84 -9.50
C SER A 129 5.23 -11.42 -9.56
N GLU A 130 5.37 -12.66 -9.96
CA GLU A 130 6.66 -13.33 -10.15
C GLU A 130 7.59 -12.55 -11.11
N ASN A 131 7.00 -11.90 -12.12
CA ASN A 131 7.71 -11.08 -13.09
C ASN A 131 7.88 -9.61 -12.67
N GLY A 132 7.61 -9.26 -11.42
CA GLY A 132 7.85 -7.94 -10.85
C GLY A 132 6.72 -6.93 -11.00
N GLY A 133 5.65 -7.23 -11.77
CA GLY A 133 4.48 -6.38 -11.90
C GLY A 133 3.59 -6.35 -10.65
N ALA A 134 2.55 -5.52 -10.67
CA ALA A 134 1.56 -5.42 -9.60
C ALA A 134 0.24 -6.07 -9.98
N GLU A 135 -0.31 -6.85 -9.07
CA GLU A 135 -1.64 -7.44 -9.16
C GLU A 135 -2.56 -6.81 -8.11
N LEU A 136 -3.60 -6.13 -8.57
CA LEU A 136 -4.59 -5.46 -7.75
C LEU A 136 -5.98 -5.98 -8.14
N ALA A 137 -6.68 -6.62 -7.22
CA ALA A 137 -8.06 -7.04 -7.47
C ALA A 137 -8.92 -6.79 -6.23
N GLY A 138 -10.21 -6.59 -6.43
CA GLY A 138 -11.13 -6.33 -5.34
C GLY A 138 -12.48 -5.81 -5.80
N GLN A 139 -13.12 -5.08 -4.91
CA GLN A 139 -14.38 -4.40 -5.18
C GLN A 139 -14.39 -3.00 -4.55
N TYR A 140 -15.20 -2.13 -5.12
CA TYR A 140 -15.52 -0.85 -4.51
C TYR A 140 -17.03 -0.63 -4.45
N VAL A 141 -17.44 0.15 -3.47
CA VAL A 141 -18.82 0.52 -3.22
C VAL A 141 -18.91 2.04 -3.12
N ILE A 142 -19.77 2.64 -3.92
CA ILE A 142 -20.14 4.05 -3.82
C ILE A 142 -21.53 4.12 -3.23
N THR A 143 -21.72 4.90 -2.17
CA THR A 143 -23.02 5.13 -1.53
C THR A 143 -23.32 6.63 -1.52
N GLY A 144 -24.43 7.02 -2.15
CA GLY A 144 -24.95 8.39 -2.13
C GLY A 144 -25.71 8.73 -0.86
N LEU A 145 -26.02 10.01 -0.67
CA LEU A 145 -26.80 10.51 0.47
C LEU A 145 -28.23 9.92 0.49
N ASP A 146 -28.81 9.70 -0.67
CA ASP A 146 -30.18 9.17 -0.82
C ASP A 146 -30.25 7.65 -0.60
N GLY A 147 -29.11 7.02 -0.30
CA GLY A 147 -29.01 5.59 -0.05
C GLY A 147 -28.79 4.76 -1.32
N ASP A 148 -28.61 5.39 -2.47
CA ASP A 148 -28.23 4.70 -3.71
C ASP A 148 -26.88 4.05 -3.53
N VAL A 149 -26.77 2.77 -3.96
CA VAL A 149 -25.57 1.97 -3.81
C VAL A 149 -25.15 1.45 -5.17
N PHE A 150 -23.90 1.76 -5.55
CA PHE A 150 -23.25 1.18 -6.71
C PHE A 150 -22.09 0.28 -6.24
N ILE A 151 -22.02 -0.94 -6.78
CA ILE A 151 -20.98 -1.93 -6.47
C ILE A 151 -20.37 -2.41 -7.76
N ASP A 152 -19.03 -2.38 -7.84
CA ASP A 152 -18.32 -2.95 -8.97
C ASP A 152 -17.01 -3.61 -8.50
N ARG A 153 -16.42 -4.42 -9.37
CA ARG A 153 -15.20 -5.17 -9.14
C ARG A 153 -14.09 -4.68 -10.06
N PHE A 154 -12.87 -4.85 -9.60
CA PHE A 154 -11.70 -4.58 -10.42
C PHE A 154 -10.71 -5.76 -10.34
N ASP A 155 -10.02 -5.98 -11.45
CA ASP A 155 -8.89 -6.90 -11.57
C ASP A 155 -7.87 -6.24 -12.52
N ILE A 156 -6.81 -5.70 -11.95
CA ILE A 156 -5.84 -4.86 -12.63
C ILE A 156 -4.47 -5.51 -12.50
N PHE A 157 -3.89 -5.86 -13.63
CA PHE A 157 -2.48 -6.22 -13.73
C PHE A 157 -1.72 -5.07 -14.40
N VAL A 158 -0.60 -4.69 -13.79
CA VAL A 158 0.33 -3.71 -14.35
C VAL A 158 1.70 -4.36 -14.42
N PRO A 159 2.27 -4.56 -15.62
CA PRO A 159 3.63 -5.04 -15.75
C PRO A 159 4.60 -4.02 -15.16
N SER A 160 5.75 -4.48 -14.70
CA SER A 160 6.81 -3.59 -14.24
C SER A 160 7.73 -3.23 -15.40
N ASP A 161 7.93 -1.95 -15.62
CA ASP A 161 8.87 -1.43 -16.62
C ASP A 161 10.31 -1.29 -16.07
N ALA A 162 10.49 -1.49 -14.75
CA ALA A 162 11.76 -1.41 -14.06
C ALA A 162 11.99 -2.65 -13.17
N PRO A 163 13.22 -3.08 -12.97
CA PRO A 163 13.52 -4.23 -12.12
C PRO A 163 13.27 -3.95 -10.64
N GLY A 164 13.06 -5.02 -9.87
CA GLY A 164 13.01 -4.97 -8.41
C GLY A 164 11.74 -4.34 -7.83
N TYR A 165 11.86 -3.89 -6.59
CA TYR A 165 10.74 -3.37 -5.82
C TYR A 165 10.35 -1.93 -6.18
N VAL A 166 11.29 -1.14 -6.72
CA VAL A 166 10.98 0.19 -7.27
C VAL A 166 10.01 0.07 -8.44
N GLY A 167 10.26 -0.90 -9.34
CA GLY A 167 9.34 -1.19 -10.44
C GLY A 167 7.97 -1.66 -9.96
N TYR A 168 7.93 -2.49 -8.92
CA TYR A 168 6.67 -2.88 -8.29
C TYR A 168 5.90 -1.68 -7.75
N MET A 169 6.53 -0.76 -7.01
CA MET A 169 5.87 0.43 -6.49
C MET A 169 5.34 1.35 -7.60
N ALA A 170 6.08 1.48 -8.70
CA ALA A 170 5.62 2.20 -9.88
C ALA A 170 4.40 1.52 -10.52
N ALA A 171 4.40 0.19 -10.61
CA ALA A 171 3.28 -0.59 -11.11
C ALA A 171 2.05 -0.49 -10.21
N VAL A 172 2.19 -0.55 -8.87
CA VAL A 172 1.10 -0.29 -7.91
C VAL A 172 0.53 1.11 -8.12
N SER A 173 1.40 2.12 -8.21
CA SER A 173 0.99 3.51 -8.45
C SER A 173 0.15 3.63 -9.72
N SER A 174 0.60 3.05 -10.83
CA SER A 174 -0.13 3.04 -12.09
C SER A 174 -1.46 2.27 -12.02
N GLY A 175 -1.49 1.17 -11.25
CA GLY A 175 -2.72 0.41 -10.98
C GLY A 175 -3.76 1.23 -10.23
N LEU A 176 -3.33 1.99 -9.23
CA LEU A 176 -4.20 2.90 -8.48
C LEU A 176 -4.70 4.06 -9.34
N ASP A 177 -3.88 4.59 -10.27
CA ASP A 177 -4.30 5.62 -11.23
C ASP A 177 -5.40 5.10 -12.16
N ARG A 178 -5.29 3.84 -12.62
CA ARG A 178 -6.34 3.17 -13.40
C ARG A 178 -7.62 2.97 -12.59
N LEU A 179 -7.50 2.45 -11.37
CA LEU A 179 -8.63 2.24 -10.46
C LEU A 179 -9.34 3.56 -10.14
N GLY A 180 -8.60 4.59 -9.73
CA GLY A 180 -9.16 5.91 -9.44
C GLY A 180 -9.84 6.53 -10.65
N GLY A 181 -9.30 6.30 -11.86
CA GLY A 181 -9.96 6.73 -13.11
C GLY A 181 -11.27 6.00 -13.42
N VAL A 182 -11.39 4.72 -13.05
CA VAL A 182 -12.65 3.97 -13.18
C VAL A 182 -13.69 4.50 -12.19
N ILE A 183 -13.28 4.65 -10.92
CA ILE A 183 -14.14 5.15 -9.84
C ILE A 183 -14.64 6.57 -10.15
N ALA A 184 -13.76 7.46 -10.62
CA ALA A 184 -14.12 8.83 -10.97
C ALA A 184 -15.23 8.88 -12.04
N ARG A 185 -15.06 8.13 -13.13
CA ARG A 185 -16.09 8.06 -14.19
C ARG A 185 -17.44 7.55 -13.67
N GLN A 186 -17.42 6.61 -12.73
CA GLN A 186 -18.65 6.09 -12.14
C GLN A 186 -19.31 7.13 -11.23
N MET A 187 -18.54 7.90 -10.47
CA MET A 187 -19.07 8.99 -9.63
C MET A 187 -19.72 10.08 -10.49
N ASP A 188 -19.08 10.47 -11.60
CA ASP A 188 -19.63 11.44 -12.55
C ASP A 188 -20.96 10.96 -13.15
N ALA A 189 -21.08 9.67 -13.45
CA ALA A 189 -22.32 9.07 -14.00
C ALA A 189 -23.44 8.95 -12.97
N SER A 190 -23.10 8.87 -11.67
CA SER A 190 -24.07 8.75 -10.57
C SER A 190 -24.54 10.11 -10.02
N GLY A 191 -23.85 11.19 -10.34
CA GLY A 191 -24.15 12.57 -9.89
C GLY A 191 -25.03 13.37 -10.86
N THR A 192 -25.50 12.72 -11.96
CA THR A 192 -26.43 13.33 -12.93
C THR A 192 -27.83 12.77 -12.73
#